data_4d87fdebd6217434d7679bd2bc569347
#
_entry.id   4d87fdebd6217434d7679bd2bc569347
#
_cell.length_a   1.000
_cell.length_b   1.000
_cell.length_c   1.000
_cell.angle_alpha   90.00
_cell.angle_beta   90.00
_cell.angle_gamma   90.00
#
_symmetry.space_group_name_H-M   'P 1'
#
loop_
_entity.id
_entity.type
_entity.pdbx_description
1 polymer ?
#
loop_
_entity_poly.entity_id
_entity_poly.type
_entity_poly.pdbx_seq_one_letter_code
_entity_poly.pdbx_strand_id
1 'polypeptide(L)'
;MKMRISVILNGGKCYKISNYGEVYKFKGEKSPRMMKAKKDKDGYLSIQLSYKGKIYYKRIHRLVAEAFVENPNPEKFDIVNHKNAIRDDNYFENLEWCDVKYNNRYSWDNFDRKAPHSNDKKCLLYINDNLIGEFSSISKACEYAKENYNIPYYGLQKNYFSKNARLEFI
;
A
#
# COMPACT_ATOMS: atom_id res chain seq x y z
N MET A 1 -28.96 -8.99 3.76
CA MET A 1 -28.26 -8.44 4.94
C MET A 1 -28.69 -7.00 5.18
N LYS A 2 -28.94 -6.56 6.42
CA LYS A 2 -29.55 -5.25 6.70
C LYS A 2 -28.49 -4.15 6.68
N MET A 3 -28.74 -3.02 5.99
CA MET A 3 -27.88 -1.83 6.00
C MET A 3 -27.79 -1.27 7.43
N ARG A 4 -26.56 -1.04 7.91
CA ARG A 4 -26.27 -0.36 9.19
C ARG A 4 -25.62 1.00 8.88
N ILE A 5 -25.89 2.00 9.70
CA ILE A 5 -25.38 3.36 9.50
C ILE A 5 -24.76 3.87 10.80
N SER A 6 -23.56 4.48 10.71
CA SER A 6 -22.85 5.11 11.83
C SER A 6 -22.56 6.59 11.54
N VAL A 7 -22.45 7.40 12.59
CA VAL A 7 -22.10 8.83 12.50
C VAL A 7 -20.58 8.99 12.39
N ILE A 8 -20.12 9.75 11.40
CA ILE A 8 -18.69 10.03 11.19
C ILE A 8 -18.30 11.37 11.85
N LEU A 9 -19.06 12.44 11.56
CA LEU A 9 -18.81 13.80 12.03
C LEU A 9 -20.14 14.49 12.33
N ASN A 10 -20.19 15.17 13.47
CA ASN A 10 -21.36 15.95 13.88
C ASN A 10 -20.92 17.37 14.29
N GLY A 11 -21.09 18.33 13.40
CA GLY A 11 -20.72 19.75 13.66
C GLY A 11 -21.39 20.66 12.67
N GLY A 12 -22.73 20.85 12.81
CA GLY A 12 -23.56 21.62 11.90
C GLY A 12 -23.83 20.96 10.53
N LYS A 13 -22.97 20.02 10.13
CA LYS A 13 -23.18 19.09 9.02
C LYS A 13 -22.91 17.69 9.54
N CYS A 14 -23.94 16.87 9.63
CA CYS A 14 -23.80 15.48 10.04
C CYS A 14 -23.48 14.61 8.81
N TYR A 15 -22.44 13.78 8.94
CA TYR A 15 -22.09 12.76 7.95
C TYR A 15 -22.29 11.40 8.57
N LYS A 16 -22.90 10.49 7.81
CA LYS A 16 -23.08 9.09 8.22
C LYS A 16 -22.51 8.17 7.16
N ILE A 17 -22.03 7.01 7.59
CA ILE A 17 -21.50 5.98 6.70
C ILE A 17 -22.31 4.69 6.88
N SER A 18 -22.58 4.00 5.77
CA SER A 18 -23.15 2.66 5.79
C SER A 18 -22.07 1.58 5.90
N ASN A 19 -22.47 0.39 6.31
CA ASN A 19 -21.59 -0.77 6.32
C ASN A 19 -21.18 -1.28 4.92
N TYR A 20 -21.69 -0.64 3.85
CA TYR A 20 -21.28 -0.84 2.45
C TYR A 20 -20.33 0.24 1.94
N GLY A 21 -19.99 1.24 2.78
CA GLY A 21 -19.11 2.35 2.37
C GLY A 21 -19.82 3.51 1.71
N GLU A 22 -21.14 3.57 1.73
CA GLU A 22 -21.89 4.72 1.23
C GLU A 22 -21.88 5.84 2.27
N VAL A 23 -21.51 7.05 1.85
CA VAL A 23 -21.46 8.22 2.73
C VAL A 23 -22.61 9.17 2.43
N TYR A 24 -23.33 9.54 3.47
CA TYR A 24 -24.48 10.44 3.41
C TYR A 24 -24.20 11.72 4.17
N LYS A 25 -24.58 12.85 3.57
CA LYS A 25 -24.55 14.16 4.19
C LYS A 25 -25.94 14.60 4.57
N PHE A 26 -26.10 15.02 5.82
CA PHE A 26 -27.32 15.57 6.36
C PHE A 26 -27.15 17.08 6.57
N LYS A 27 -28.19 17.85 6.26
CA LYS A 27 -28.27 19.29 6.50
C LYS A 27 -29.63 19.61 7.10
N GLY A 28 -29.69 19.68 8.44
CA GLY A 28 -30.94 19.86 9.18
C GLY A 28 -31.93 18.71 8.91
N GLU A 29 -33.21 19.02 8.80
CA GLU A 29 -34.30 18.05 8.57
C GLU A 29 -34.44 17.61 7.12
N LYS A 30 -33.60 18.12 6.20
CA LYS A 30 -33.64 17.76 4.79
C LYS A 30 -33.23 16.29 4.57
N SER A 31 -33.78 15.68 3.54
CA SER A 31 -33.43 14.33 3.10
C SER A 31 -31.91 14.17 2.94
N PRO A 32 -31.35 13.05 3.38
CA PRO A 32 -29.92 12.80 3.26
C PRO A 32 -29.48 12.76 1.79
N ARG A 33 -28.33 13.36 1.50
CA ARG A 33 -27.72 13.30 0.17
C ARG A 33 -26.56 12.33 0.19
N MET A 34 -26.62 11.31 -0.67
CA MET A 34 -25.48 10.45 -0.91
C MET A 34 -24.33 11.23 -1.57
N MET A 35 -23.14 11.08 -1.06
CA MET A 35 -21.95 11.76 -1.54
C MET A 35 -21.20 10.88 -2.54
N LYS A 36 -20.69 11.51 -3.61
CA LYS A 36 -19.88 10.80 -4.60
C LYS A 36 -18.46 10.64 -4.11
N ALA A 37 -18.00 9.40 -3.97
CA ALA A 37 -16.59 9.08 -3.69
C ALA A 37 -15.73 9.29 -4.94
N LYS A 38 -14.43 9.55 -4.72
CA LYS A 38 -13.40 9.59 -5.78
C LYS A 38 -12.47 8.41 -5.62
N LYS A 39 -12.20 7.72 -6.72
CA LYS A 39 -11.20 6.64 -6.79
C LYS A 39 -9.83 7.27 -7.03
N ASP A 40 -8.84 6.90 -6.23
CA ASP A 40 -7.45 7.34 -6.43
C ASP A 40 -6.74 6.42 -7.46
N LYS A 41 -5.49 6.78 -7.80
CA LYS A 41 -4.67 6.02 -8.76
C LYS A 41 -4.39 4.58 -8.33
N ASP A 42 -4.44 4.34 -7.03
CA ASP A 42 -4.18 3.04 -6.43
C ASP A 42 -5.46 2.20 -6.30
N GLY A 43 -6.63 2.73 -6.70
CA GLY A 43 -7.92 2.05 -6.69
C GLY A 43 -8.74 2.24 -5.42
N TYR A 44 -8.26 3.01 -4.41
CA TYR A 44 -9.02 3.27 -3.20
C TYR A 44 -10.07 4.37 -3.39
N LEU A 45 -11.22 4.19 -2.73
CA LEU A 45 -12.25 5.21 -2.67
C LEU A 45 -12.01 6.18 -1.52
N SER A 46 -12.06 7.47 -1.80
CA SER A 46 -11.94 8.56 -0.83
C SER A 46 -13.08 9.55 -0.94
N ILE A 47 -13.35 10.24 0.17
CA ILE A 47 -14.41 11.21 0.33
C ILE A 47 -13.88 12.49 0.97
N GLN A 48 -14.40 13.63 0.49
CA GLN A 48 -14.10 14.94 1.07
C GLN A 48 -15.19 15.32 2.07
N LEU A 49 -14.82 15.51 3.33
CA LEU A 49 -15.69 15.94 4.42
C LEU A 49 -15.33 17.38 4.84
N SER A 50 -16.33 18.17 5.19
CA SER A 50 -16.13 19.54 5.72
C SER A 50 -16.62 19.60 7.17
N TYR A 51 -15.74 19.99 8.10
CA TYR A 51 -16.05 20.10 9.50
C TYR A 51 -15.38 21.36 10.09
N LYS A 52 -16.17 22.21 10.78
CA LYS A 52 -15.70 23.49 11.39
C LYS A 52 -14.86 24.34 10.42
N GLY A 53 -15.33 24.50 9.17
CA GLY A 53 -14.63 25.29 8.15
C GLY A 53 -13.40 24.62 7.50
N LYS A 54 -12.95 23.49 8.03
CA LYS A 54 -11.82 22.70 7.48
C LYS A 54 -12.28 21.57 6.59
N ILE A 55 -11.44 21.21 5.62
CA ILE A 55 -11.66 20.11 4.68
C ILE A 55 -10.78 18.93 5.07
N TYR A 56 -11.37 17.75 5.10
CA TYR A 56 -10.71 16.48 5.41
C TYR A 56 -10.94 15.49 4.28
N TYR A 57 -9.87 14.87 3.81
CA TYR A 57 -9.93 13.74 2.87
C TYR A 57 -9.80 12.46 3.67
N LYS A 58 -10.77 11.57 3.55
CA LYS A 58 -10.82 10.30 4.28
C LYS A 58 -11.01 9.13 3.30
N ARG A 59 -10.25 8.05 3.48
CA ARG A 59 -10.47 6.81 2.75
C ARG A 59 -11.70 6.09 3.29
N ILE A 60 -12.57 5.59 2.41
CA ILE A 60 -13.87 5.01 2.78
C ILE A 60 -13.69 3.72 3.58
N HIS A 61 -12.82 2.81 3.16
CA HIS A 61 -12.56 1.57 3.91
C HIS A 61 -12.17 1.84 5.38
N ARG A 62 -11.38 2.90 5.63
CA ARG A 62 -10.99 3.26 6.98
C ARG A 62 -12.17 3.76 7.81
N LEU A 63 -13.04 4.59 7.23
CA LEU A 63 -14.26 5.04 7.90
C LEU A 63 -15.22 3.87 8.21
N VAL A 64 -15.33 2.89 7.30
CA VAL A 64 -16.14 1.69 7.52
C VAL A 64 -15.53 0.83 8.62
N ALA A 65 -14.23 0.60 8.59
CA ALA A 65 -13.55 -0.20 9.60
C ALA A 65 -13.67 0.44 10.99
N GLU A 66 -13.45 1.74 11.11
CA GLU A 66 -13.63 2.50 12.37
C GLU A 66 -15.05 2.42 12.93
N ALA A 67 -16.07 2.27 12.07
CA ALA A 67 -17.46 2.27 12.46
C ALA A 67 -18.06 0.88 12.70
N PHE A 68 -17.56 -0.17 12.05
CA PHE A 68 -18.25 -1.47 11.97
C PHE A 68 -17.35 -2.69 12.16
N VAL A 69 -16.03 -2.54 12.15
CA VAL A 69 -15.08 -3.65 12.33
C VAL A 69 -14.39 -3.48 13.67
N GLU A 70 -14.56 -4.46 14.56
CA GLU A 70 -13.85 -4.47 15.83
C GLU A 70 -12.33 -4.55 15.60
N ASN A 71 -11.57 -3.70 16.27
CA ASN A 71 -10.12 -3.75 16.26
C ASN A 71 -9.63 -4.51 17.49
N PRO A 72 -9.11 -5.74 17.34
CA PRO A 72 -8.76 -6.58 18.50
C PRO A 72 -7.50 -6.08 19.22
N ASN A 73 -6.70 -5.21 18.59
CA ASN A 73 -5.50 -4.62 19.20
C ASN A 73 -5.20 -3.24 18.60
N PRO A 74 -5.87 -2.16 19.06
CA PRO A 74 -5.73 -0.83 18.50
C PRO A 74 -4.32 -0.23 18.59
N GLU A 75 -3.48 -0.70 19.53
CA GLU A 75 -2.11 -0.24 19.69
C GLU A 75 -1.17 -0.81 18.61
N LYS A 76 -1.52 -1.98 18.08
CA LYS A 76 -0.70 -2.71 17.09
C LYS A 76 -1.29 -2.66 15.69
N PHE A 77 -2.62 -2.72 15.58
CA PHE A 77 -3.33 -2.83 14.30
C PHE A 77 -3.88 -1.47 13.88
N ASP A 78 -3.11 -0.76 13.10
CA ASP A 78 -3.43 0.58 12.59
C ASP A 78 -3.75 0.61 11.08
N ILE A 79 -3.62 -0.54 10.40
CA ILE A 79 -3.89 -0.68 8.97
C ILE A 79 -5.19 -1.43 8.75
N VAL A 80 -5.94 -1.02 7.73
CA VAL A 80 -7.14 -1.73 7.25
C VAL A 80 -6.81 -2.42 5.93
N ASN A 81 -6.94 -3.75 5.91
CA ASN A 81 -6.76 -4.60 4.74
C ASN A 81 -8.11 -4.99 4.13
N HIS A 82 -8.14 -5.21 2.81
CA HIS A 82 -9.28 -5.80 2.08
C HIS A 82 -9.03 -7.30 1.89
N LYS A 83 -9.85 -8.14 2.54
CA LYS A 83 -9.72 -9.61 2.52
C LYS A 83 -9.85 -10.25 1.13
N ASN A 84 -10.50 -9.58 0.18
CA ASN A 84 -10.63 -10.03 -1.20
C ASN A 84 -9.66 -9.34 -2.17
N ALA A 85 -8.73 -8.54 -1.65
CA ALA A 85 -7.78 -7.74 -2.42
C ALA A 85 -8.41 -6.68 -3.36
N ILE A 86 -9.73 -6.44 -3.30
CA ILE A 86 -10.46 -5.46 -4.11
C ILE A 86 -10.57 -4.14 -3.33
N ARG A 87 -9.75 -3.14 -3.70
CA ARG A 87 -9.56 -1.89 -2.93
C ARG A 87 -10.76 -0.95 -2.89
N ASP A 88 -11.74 -1.12 -3.75
CA ASP A 88 -13.00 -0.36 -3.75
C ASP A 88 -14.20 -1.14 -3.21
N ASP A 89 -14.02 -2.39 -2.82
CA ASP A 89 -15.02 -3.16 -2.09
C ASP A 89 -14.94 -2.88 -0.59
N ASN A 90 -15.62 -1.83 -0.17
CA ASN A 90 -15.60 -1.34 1.21
C ASN A 90 -16.69 -1.95 2.10
N TYR A 91 -17.22 -3.12 1.75
CA TYR A 91 -18.15 -3.84 2.60
C TYR A 91 -17.45 -4.28 3.90
N PHE A 92 -18.06 -4.05 5.07
CA PHE A 92 -17.39 -4.19 6.36
C PHE A 92 -16.86 -5.60 6.65
N GLU A 93 -17.53 -6.66 6.17
CA GLU A 93 -17.06 -8.05 6.34
C GLU A 93 -15.83 -8.36 5.49
N ASN A 94 -15.59 -7.57 4.43
CA ASN A 94 -14.40 -7.65 3.59
C ASN A 94 -13.20 -6.91 4.19
N LEU A 95 -13.39 -6.17 5.29
CA LEU A 95 -12.34 -5.38 5.93
C LEU A 95 -11.84 -6.06 7.20
N GLU A 96 -10.56 -5.88 7.48
CA GLU A 96 -9.93 -6.32 8.72
C GLU A 96 -8.85 -5.33 9.18
N TRP A 97 -8.66 -5.23 10.49
CA TRP A 97 -7.55 -4.52 11.07
C TRP A 97 -6.31 -5.42 11.13
N CYS A 98 -5.16 -4.88 10.75
CA CYS A 98 -3.91 -5.64 10.74
C CYS A 98 -2.69 -4.74 10.99
N ASP A 99 -1.53 -5.37 11.20
CA ASP A 99 -0.25 -4.67 11.24
C ASP A 99 0.40 -4.55 9.84
N VAL A 100 1.46 -3.74 9.75
CA VAL A 100 2.24 -3.51 8.53
C VAL A 100 2.80 -4.83 7.97
N LYS A 101 3.27 -5.71 8.85
CA LYS A 101 3.92 -6.98 8.44
C LYS A 101 2.91 -7.91 7.77
N TYR A 102 1.73 -8.05 8.38
CA TYR A 102 0.64 -8.84 7.81
C TYR A 102 0.17 -8.27 6.48
N ASN A 103 -0.09 -6.96 6.42
CA ASN A 103 -0.58 -6.29 5.20
C ASN A 103 0.43 -6.40 4.04
N ASN A 104 1.72 -6.28 4.32
CA ASN A 104 2.76 -6.46 3.32
C ASN A 104 2.78 -7.89 2.81
N ARG A 105 2.79 -8.89 3.69
CA ARG A 105 2.76 -10.31 3.32
C ARG A 105 1.51 -10.63 2.51
N TYR A 106 0.33 -10.22 2.98
CA TYR A 106 -0.92 -10.38 2.27
C TYR A 106 -0.86 -9.80 0.85
N SER A 107 -0.26 -8.63 0.73
CA SER A 107 -0.06 -7.94 -0.55
C SER A 107 0.88 -8.69 -1.51
N TRP A 108 1.90 -9.42 -1.00
CA TRP A 108 2.75 -10.28 -1.80
C TRP A 108 2.01 -11.54 -2.27
N ASP A 109 1.24 -12.15 -1.40
CA ASP A 109 0.57 -13.42 -1.67
C ASP A 109 -0.63 -13.26 -2.64
N ASN A 110 -1.30 -12.11 -2.65
CA ASN A 110 -2.56 -11.91 -3.36
C ASN A 110 -2.48 -10.97 -4.57
N PHE A 111 -1.45 -10.13 -4.66
CA PHE A 111 -1.23 -9.33 -5.85
C PHE A 111 -0.01 -9.89 -6.58
N ASP A 112 -0.14 -10.15 -7.86
CA ASP A 112 0.99 -10.51 -8.73
C ASP A 112 1.93 -9.30 -8.83
N ARG A 113 2.57 -9.00 -7.70
CA ARG A 113 3.61 -8.00 -7.59
C ARG A 113 4.90 -8.60 -8.18
N LYS A 114 4.90 -8.78 -9.47
CA LYS A 114 6.14 -8.62 -10.23
C LYS A 114 6.51 -7.14 -10.13
N ALA A 115 6.93 -6.71 -8.93
CA ALA A 115 7.79 -5.56 -8.88
C ALA A 115 9.00 -5.96 -9.72
N PRO A 116 9.31 -5.27 -10.81
CA PRO A 116 10.67 -5.34 -11.31
C PRO A 116 11.49 -4.78 -10.15
N HIS A 117 12.04 -5.67 -9.32
CA HIS A 117 13.11 -5.26 -8.44
C HIS A 117 14.12 -4.64 -9.39
N SER A 118 14.53 -3.41 -9.12
CA SER A 118 15.58 -2.75 -9.89
C SER A 118 16.84 -3.62 -9.99
N ASN A 119 16.88 -4.69 -9.19
CA ASN A 119 17.92 -5.69 -9.09
C ASN A 119 17.70 -6.94 -9.96
N ASP A 120 16.52 -7.13 -10.59
CA ASP A 120 16.23 -8.28 -11.47
C ASP A 120 16.70 -8.07 -12.92
N LYS A 121 17.48 -7.01 -13.16
CA LYS A 121 18.10 -6.77 -14.45
C LYS A 121 19.26 -7.73 -14.66
N LYS A 122 19.27 -8.38 -15.82
CA LYS A 122 20.43 -9.12 -16.28
C LYS A 122 21.62 -8.21 -16.38
N CYS A 123 22.78 -8.69 -15.98
CA CYS A 123 23.99 -7.90 -16.00
C CYS A 123 25.25 -8.77 -16.21
N LEU A 124 26.26 -8.15 -16.77
CA LEU A 124 27.62 -8.67 -16.86
C LEU A 124 28.43 -8.13 -15.69
N LEU A 125 29.18 -9.01 -15.04
CA LEU A 125 30.14 -8.63 -13.99
C LEU A 125 31.55 -8.61 -14.56
N TYR A 126 32.22 -7.48 -14.38
CA TYR A 126 33.64 -7.32 -14.71
C TYR A 126 34.43 -7.09 -13.41
N ILE A 127 35.59 -7.72 -13.31
CA ILE A 127 36.57 -7.49 -12.23
C ILE A 127 37.93 -7.33 -12.86
N ASN A 128 38.65 -6.25 -12.56
CA ASN A 128 39.91 -5.85 -13.20
C ASN A 128 39.81 -5.84 -14.73
N ASP A 129 38.69 -5.31 -15.26
CA ASP A 129 38.33 -5.27 -16.68
C ASP A 129 38.15 -6.63 -17.38
N ASN A 130 38.25 -7.72 -16.66
CA ASN A 130 37.96 -9.06 -17.16
C ASN A 130 36.49 -9.39 -16.94
N LEU A 131 35.81 -9.91 -17.99
CA LEU A 131 34.46 -10.41 -17.87
C LEU A 131 34.46 -11.70 -17.04
N ILE A 132 33.75 -11.67 -15.91
CA ILE A 132 33.61 -12.81 -15.00
C ILE A 132 32.43 -13.68 -15.39
N GLY A 133 31.31 -13.07 -15.81
CA GLY A 133 30.15 -13.81 -16.25
C GLY A 133 28.89 -12.97 -16.39
N GLU A 134 27.84 -13.63 -16.93
CA GLU A 134 26.48 -13.09 -17.01
C GLU A 134 25.67 -13.57 -15.80
N PHE A 135 24.91 -12.66 -15.18
CA PHE A 135 24.05 -12.94 -14.05
C PHE A 135 22.63 -12.52 -14.34
N SER A 136 21.67 -13.32 -13.88
CA SER A 136 20.24 -13.07 -14.09
C SER A 136 19.71 -11.91 -13.25
N SER A 137 20.49 -11.41 -12.28
CA SER A 137 20.16 -10.23 -11.47
C SER A 137 21.40 -9.60 -10.84
N ILE A 138 21.32 -8.31 -10.51
CA ILE A 138 22.34 -7.57 -9.77
C ILE A 138 22.64 -8.26 -8.43
N SER A 139 21.61 -8.76 -7.74
CA SER A 139 21.77 -9.43 -6.44
C SER A 139 22.67 -10.66 -6.54
N LYS A 140 22.49 -11.50 -7.57
CA LYS A 140 23.33 -12.67 -7.79
C LYS A 140 24.76 -12.31 -8.18
N ALA A 141 24.93 -11.26 -8.98
CA ALA A 141 26.27 -10.77 -9.31
C ALA A 141 27.03 -10.26 -8.07
N CYS A 142 26.31 -9.53 -7.20
CA CYS A 142 26.88 -9.02 -5.94
C CYS A 142 27.24 -10.13 -4.95
N GLU A 143 26.37 -11.16 -4.82
CA GLU A 143 26.62 -12.33 -3.97
C GLU A 143 27.88 -13.08 -4.43
N TYR A 144 27.96 -13.37 -5.73
CA TYR A 144 29.13 -14.00 -6.33
C TYR A 144 30.41 -13.19 -6.12
N ALA A 145 30.37 -11.87 -6.34
CA ALA A 145 31.52 -10.99 -6.16
C ALA A 145 31.97 -10.93 -4.69
N LYS A 146 31.03 -10.97 -3.74
CA LYS A 146 31.33 -11.03 -2.30
C LYS A 146 32.02 -12.34 -1.92
N GLU A 147 31.49 -13.47 -2.37
CA GLU A 147 31.99 -14.80 -2.01
C GLU A 147 33.36 -15.11 -2.61
N ASN A 148 33.57 -14.73 -3.89
CA ASN A 148 34.75 -15.14 -4.63
C ASN A 148 35.87 -14.09 -4.67
N TYR A 149 35.53 -12.78 -4.45
CA TYR A 149 36.48 -11.69 -4.59
C TYR A 149 36.49 -10.74 -3.39
N ASN A 150 35.69 -11.04 -2.35
CA ASN A 150 35.56 -10.21 -1.15
C ASN A 150 35.14 -8.76 -1.45
N ILE A 151 34.34 -8.55 -2.52
CA ILE A 151 33.84 -7.24 -2.93
C ILE A 151 32.49 -6.99 -2.23
N PRO A 152 32.36 -5.94 -1.40
CA PRO A 152 31.15 -5.69 -0.64
C PRO A 152 29.98 -5.29 -1.53
N TYR A 153 28.75 -5.73 -1.16
CA TYR A 153 27.50 -5.48 -1.87
C TYR A 153 27.26 -4.00 -2.27
N TYR A 154 27.61 -3.07 -1.39
CA TYR A 154 27.47 -1.63 -1.64
C TYR A 154 28.41 -1.08 -2.72
N GLY A 155 29.52 -1.75 -3.01
CA GLY A 155 30.50 -1.32 -4.01
C GLY A 155 29.98 -1.44 -5.44
N LEU A 156 29.08 -2.40 -5.71
CA LEU A 156 28.55 -2.67 -7.04
C LEU A 156 27.21 -1.94 -7.34
N GLN A 157 26.37 -1.69 -6.32
CA GLN A 157 25.02 -1.12 -6.51
C GLN A 157 25.00 0.39 -6.81
N LYS A 158 26.00 1.16 -6.43
CA LYS A 158 25.96 2.63 -6.54
C LYS A 158 26.85 3.20 -7.65
N ASN A 159 27.28 2.41 -8.62
CA ASN A 159 28.34 2.86 -9.54
C ASN A 159 29.55 3.47 -8.81
N TYR A 160 29.68 3.20 -7.53
CA TYR A 160 30.90 3.46 -6.81
C TYR A 160 31.90 2.40 -7.32
N PHE A 161 32.63 2.78 -8.34
CA PHE A 161 33.80 2.10 -8.80
C PHE A 161 34.72 1.87 -7.60
N SER A 162 34.60 0.69 -6.94
CA SER A 162 35.85 0.15 -6.46
C SER A 162 36.67 -0.01 -7.72
N LYS A 163 37.89 0.49 -7.79
CA LYS A 163 38.72 0.57 -9.00
C LYS A 163 38.81 -0.73 -9.80
N ASN A 164 38.19 -1.80 -9.33
CA ASN A 164 38.39 -3.16 -9.80
C ASN A 164 37.10 -3.93 -10.16
N ALA A 165 35.88 -3.42 -9.94
CA ALA A 165 34.65 -4.17 -10.28
C ALA A 165 33.54 -3.25 -10.82
N ARG A 166 32.88 -3.67 -11.91
CA ARG A 166 31.75 -2.95 -12.51
C ARG A 166 30.66 -3.90 -13.00
N LEU A 167 29.43 -3.39 -13.06
CA LEU A 167 28.29 -4.07 -13.69
C LEU A 167 27.92 -3.34 -14.99
N GLU A 168 27.66 -4.12 -16.03
CA GLU A 168 27.12 -3.64 -17.31
C GLU A 168 25.76 -4.30 -17.51
N PHE A 169 24.73 -3.54 -17.84
CA PHE A 169 23.36 -4.03 -18.00
C PHE A 169 23.10 -4.42 -19.45
N ILE A 170 22.38 -5.54 -19.63
CA ILE A 170 22.02 -6.12 -20.93
C ILE A 170 20.51 -6.36 -21.01
#